data_72ff65eca996d56f3efb42679796b39f
#
_entry.id   72ff65eca996d56f3efb42679796b39f
#
_cell.length_a   1.000
_cell.length_b   1.000
_cell.length_c   1.000
_cell.angle_alpha   90.00
_cell.angle_beta   90.00
_cell.angle_gamma   90.00
#
_symmetry.space_group_name_H-M   'P 1'
#
loop_
_entity.id
_entity.type
_entity.pdbx_description
1 polymer ?
#
loop_
_entity_poly.entity_id
_entity_poly.type
_entity_poly.pdbx_seq_one_letter_code
_entity_poly.pdbx_strand_id
1 'polypeptide(L)'
;MQTSTQTEIETYLDSLNWRYATKEFDRDAKLPEPVLEGLLEAVRLSASSYGLQPYEIQVVSDPEVRQKLRAAGWDQSQITDASHLLVFTYKTDFGPELVESYIDRVSETRGVEKAKLNGYSDFMKSKLMDLPREQKSNWTARQAYIAVGNLLSAAAVAQVDACPMEGFDPVKVDEILDLSLIHI
;
A
#
# COMPACT_ATOMS: atom_id res chain seq x y z
N MET A 1 -7.30 -38.36 -7.11
CA MET A 1 -6.80 -37.22 -7.88
C MET A 1 -7.03 -35.98 -7.03
N GLN A 2 -5.98 -35.41 -6.39
CA GLN A 2 -6.07 -34.07 -5.80
C GLN A 2 -6.32 -33.10 -6.95
N THR A 3 -7.27 -32.19 -6.79
CA THR A 3 -7.54 -31.18 -7.81
C THR A 3 -6.38 -30.19 -7.83
N SER A 4 -6.02 -29.63 -8.99
CA SER A 4 -4.96 -28.62 -9.13
C SER A 4 -5.14 -27.47 -8.12
N THR A 5 -6.37 -27.07 -7.85
CA THR A 5 -6.77 -26.05 -6.89
C THR A 5 -6.36 -26.38 -5.44
N GLN A 6 -6.40 -27.64 -5.02
CA GLN A 6 -5.97 -28.04 -3.67
C GLN A 6 -4.45 -27.89 -3.52
N THR A 7 -3.70 -28.24 -4.55
CA THR A 7 -2.23 -28.09 -4.57
C THR A 7 -1.80 -26.61 -4.53
N GLU A 8 -2.53 -25.73 -5.23
CA GLU A 8 -2.26 -24.30 -5.26
C GLU A 8 -2.47 -23.65 -3.89
N ILE A 9 -3.58 -23.98 -3.19
CA ILE A 9 -3.83 -23.44 -1.85
C ILE A 9 -2.82 -23.96 -0.81
N GLU A 10 -2.40 -25.22 -0.90
CA GLU A 10 -1.34 -25.77 -0.06
C GLU A 10 -0.02 -25.00 -0.24
N THR A 11 0.39 -24.75 -1.47
CA THR A 11 1.59 -23.95 -1.79
C THR A 11 1.49 -22.52 -1.24
N TYR A 12 0.32 -21.89 -1.33
CA TYR A 12 0.10 -20.57 -0.76
C TYR A 12 0.20 -20.60 0.77
N LEU A 13 -0.40 -21.59 1.44
CA LEU A 13 -0.31 -21.74 2.90
C LEU A 13 1.12 -21.99 3.37
N ASP A 14 1.90 -22.76 2.63
CA ASP A 14 3.32 -22.98 2.91
C ASP A 14 4.11 -21.68 2.83
N SER A 15 3.82 -20.83 1.84
CA SER A 15 4.41 -19.48 1.73
C SER A 15 4.05 -18.59 2.93
N LEU A 16 2.81 -18.64 3.40
CA LEU A 16 2.40 -17.90 4.60
C LEU A 16 3.05 -18.44 5.87
N ASN A 17 3.26 -19.76 5.99
CA ASN A 17 3.96 -20.38 7.11
C ASN A 17 5.45 -20.02 7.11
N TRP A 18 6.05 -19.85 5.92
CA TRP A 18 7.46 -19.48 5.76
C TRP A 18 7.73 -18.05 6.23
N ARG A 19 6.84 -17.10 5.94
CA ARG A 19 7.07 -15.69 6.23
C ARG A 19 6.97 -15.35 7.73
N TYR A 20 7.83 -14.45 8.18
CA TYR A 20 7.75 -13.80 9.50
C TYR A 20 8.17 -12.33 9.38
N ALA A 21 8.07 -11.56 10.47
CA ALA A 21 8.56 -10.19 10.50
C ALA A 21 10.08 -10.20 10.73
N THR A 22 10.84 -10.16 9.64
CA THR A 22 12.30 -10.22 9.60
C THR A 22 12.91 -9.07 10.39
N LYS A 23 13.82 -9.38 11.32
CA LYS A 23 14.39 -8.37 12.23
C LYS A 23 15.73 -7.83 11.78
N GLU A 24 16.49 -8.63 11.04
CA GLU A 24 17.81 -8.26 10.54
C GLU A 24 17.87 -8.57 9.06
N PHE A 25 18.32 -7.61 8.27
CA PHE A 25 18.48 -7.72 6.82
C PHE A 25 19.96 -7.67 6.47
N ASP A 26 20.34 -8.44 5.47
CA ASP A 26 21.66 -8.34 4.84
C ASP A 26 21.73 -7.05 4.01
N ARG A 27 22.62 -6.14 4.40
CA ARG A 27 22.80 -4.83 3.74
C ARG A 27 23.30 -4.95 2.30
N ASP A 28 24.02 -6.02 2.00
CA ASP A 28 24.61 -6.25 0.69
C ASP A 28 23.63 -6.95 -0.26
N ALA A 29 22.62 -7.63 0.28
CA ALA A 29 21.59 -8.27 -0.51
C ALA A 29 20.62 -7.22 -1.10
N LYS A 30 20.40 -7.30 -2.41
CA LYS A 30 19.49 -6.39 -3.13
C LYS A 30 18.41 -7.19 -3.83
N LEU A 31 17.18 -6.72 -3.68
CA LEU A 31 16.04 -7.27 -4.38
C LEU A 31 16.16 -6.92 -5.88
N PRO A 32 16.07 -7.87 -6.80
CA PRO A 32 16.07 -7.58 -8.23
C PRO A 32 14.87 -6.69 -8.62
N GLU A 33 15.12 -5.70 -9.48
CA GLU A 33 14.08 -4.76 -9.94
C GLU A 33 12.81 -5.44 -10.46
N PRO A 34 12.86 -6.51 -11.28
CA PRO A 34 11.63 -7.17 -11.73
C PRO A 34 10.80 -7.78 -10.60
N VAL A 35 11.44 -8.16 -9.49
CA VAL A 35 10.72 -8.68 -8.30
C VAL A 35 10.04 -7.54 -7.56
N LEU A 36 10.71 -6.40 -7.39
CA LEU A 36 10.11 -5.19 -6.81
C LEU A 36 8.90 -4.74 -7.64
N GLU A 37 9.04 -4.65 -8.96
CA GLU A 37 7.94 -4.31 -9.88
C GLU A 37 6.76 -5.26 -9.73
N GLY A 38 7.02 -6.58 -9.63
CA GLY A 38 5.99 -7.59 -9.40
C GLY A 38 5.26 -7.40 -8.05
N LEU A 39 5.98 -7.06 -6.99
CA LEU A 39 5.39 -6.75 -5.68
C LEU A 39 4.54 -5.48 -5.72
N LEU A 40 5.01 -4.42 -6.38
CA LEU A 40 4.25 -3.18 -6.55
C LEU A 40 2.99 -3.40 -7.41
N GLU A 41 3.08 -4.25 -8.45
CA GLU A 41 1.92 -4.64 -9.25
C GLU A 41 0.89 -5.43 -8.43
N ALA A 42 1.32 -6.33 -7.53
CA ALA A 42 0.41 -7.01 -6.61
C ALA A 42 -0.34 -6.01 -5.71
N VAL A 43 0.34 -4.95 -5.26
CA VAL A 43 -0.30 -3.86 -4.51
C VAL A 43 -1.28 -3.08 -5.38
N ARG A 44 -0.90 -2.73 -6.62
CA ARG A 44 -1.78 -2.04 -7.58
C ARG A 44 -3.07 -2.82 -7.85
N LEU A 45 -2.99 -4.14 -7.86
CA LEU A 45 -4.14 -5.05 -8.06
C LEU A 45 -4.96 -5.29 -6.79
N SER A 46 -4.59 -4.68 -5.65
CA SER A 46 -5.35 -4.83 -4.40
C SER A 46 -6.76 -4.28 -4.53
N ALA A 47 -7.71 -5.00 -3.98
CA ALA A 47 -9.07 -4.51 -3.85
C ALA A 47 -9.12 -3.30 -2.90
N SER A 48 -10.01 -2.37 -3.19
CA SER A 48 -10.35 -1.27 -2.29
C SER A 48 -11.83 -0.93 -2.40
N SER A 49 -12.37 -0.27 -1.38
CA SER A 49 -13.78 0.15 -1.39
C SER A 49 -14.05 1.08 -2.58
N TYR A 50 -15.05 0.76 -3.36
CA TYR A 50 -15.38 1.40 -4.65
C TYR A 50 -14.26 1.39 -5.71
N GLY A 51 -13.11 0.77 -5.44
CA GLY A 51 -11.93 0.82 -6.31
C GLY A 51 -11.14 2.13 -6.22
N LEU A 52 -11.40 2.98 -5.23
CA LEU A 52 -10.84 4.34 -5.15
C LEU A 52 -9.35 4.39 -4.80
N GLN A 53 -8.80 3.36 -4.15
CA GLN A 53 -7.38 3.27 -3.77
C GLN A 53 -6.84 4.59 -3.18
N PRO A 54 -7.38 5.09 -2.05
CA PRO A 54 -7.05 6.41 -1.49
C PRO A 54 -5.74 6.38 -0.68
N TYR A 55 -4.71 5.77 -1.23
CA TYR A 55 -3.38 5.61 -0.65
C TYR A 55 -2.32 5.75 -1.72
N GLU A 56 -1.10 6.00 -1.29
CA GLU A 56 0.08 6.08 -2.13
C GLU A 56 1.19 5.23 -1.52
N ILE A 57 2.15 4.80 -2.36
CA ILE A 57 3.30 4.03 -1.91
C ILE A 57 4.54 4.75 -2.39
N GLN A 58 5.39 5.09 -1.43
CA GLN A 58 6.69 5.67 -1.72
C GLN A 58 7.77 4.60 -1.57
N VAL A 59 8.55 4.39 -2.61
CA VAL A 59 9.76 3.55 -2.58
C VAL A 59 10.92 4.45 -2.21
N VAL A 60 11.36 4.37 -0.96
CA VAL A 60 12.44 5.23 -0.46
C VAL A 60 13.79 4.54 -0.65
N SER A 61 14.57 5.03 -1.61
CA SER A 61 15.90 4.50 -1.95
C SER A 61 17.06 5.37 -1.45
N ASP A 62 16.83 6.67 -1.22
CA ASP A 62 17.87 7.61 -0.77
C ASP A 62 18.39 7.24 0.63
N PRO A 63 19.72 6.97 0.78
CA PRO A 63 20.27 6.55 2.07
C PRO A 63 20.19 7.63 3.17
N GLU A 64 20.26 8.92 2.82
CA GLU A 64 20.18 10.01 3.79
C GLU A 64 18.73 10.15 4.32
N VAL A 65 17.74 10.02 3.43
CA VAL A 65 16.34 10.00 3.80
C VAL A 65 16.04 8.79 4.70
N ARG A 66 16.52 7.59 4.31
CA ARG A 66 16.36 6.37 5.13
C ARG A 66 17.02 6.50 6.51
N GLN A 67 18.16 7.17 6.62
CA GLN A 67 18.79 7.43 7.91
C GLN A 67 17.95 8.35 8.81
N LYS A 68 17.33 9.39 8.23
CA LYS A 68 16.42 10.26 8.96
C LYS A 68 15.15 9.48 9.40
N LEU A 69 14.59 8.67 8.51
CA LEU A 69 13.45 7.80 8.82
C LEU A 69 13.77 6.78 9.90
N ARG A 70 14.98 6.24 9.93
CA ARG A 70 15.43 5.34 11.00
C ARG A 70 15.40 6.04 12.37
N ALA A 71 15.87 7.28 12.45
CA ALA A 71 15.78 8.07 13.68
C ALA A 71 14.32 8.32 14.12
N ALA A 72 13.42 8.57 13.17
CA ALA A 72 11.98 8.69 13.43
C ALA A 72 11.32 7.34 13.78
N GLY A 73 11.89 6.23 13.33
CA GLY A 73 11.46 4.85 13.57
C GLY A 73 12.17 4.17 14.74
N TRP A 74 12.54 4.92 15.77
CA TRP A 74 13.14 4.44 17.03
C TRP A 74 14.40 3.59 16.80
N ASP A 75 15.25 4.01 15.89
CA ASP A 75 16.52 3.41 15.51
C ASP A 75 16.43 1.94 15.04
N GLN A 76 15.29 1.55 14.46
CA GLN A 76 15.11 0.22 13.90
C GLN A 76 15.96 0.04 12.63
N SER A 77 16.90 -0.92 12.68
CA SER A 77 17.89 -1.12 11.60
C SER A 77 17.25 -1.56 10.27
N GLN A 78 16.11 -2.22 10.32
CA GLN A 78 15.38 -2.66 9.10
C GLN A 78 15.15 -1.51 8.12
N ILE A 79 14.93 -0.28 8.62
CA ILE A 79 14.68 0.92 7.81
C ILE A 79 15.86 1.25 6.88
N THR A 80 17.10 1.01 7.33
CA THR A 80 18.31 1.28 6.56
C THR A 80 18.90 0.04 5.89
N ASP A 81 18.70 -1.14 6.48
CA ASP A 81 19.43 -2.34 6.12
C ASP A 81 18.69 -3.18 5.07
N ALA A 82 17.35 -3.13 5.03
CA ALA A 82 16.57 -3.78 3.99
C ALA A 82 16.91 -3.21 2.59
N SER A 83 16.78 -4.04 1.57
CA SER A 83 17.00 -3.62 0.17
C SER A 83 16.13 -2.42 -0.20
N HIS A 84 14.84 -2.47 0.08
CA HIS A 84 13.88 -1.40 -0.18
C HIS A 84 13.08 -1.05 1.08
N LEU A 85 12.71 0.21 1.21
CA LEU A 85 11.76 0.71 2.18
C LEU A 85 10.52 1.20 1.43
N LEU A 86 9.38 0.58 1.71
CA LEU A 86 8.09 0.97 1.15
C LEU A 86 7.27 1.68 2.22
N VAL A 87 6.95 2.94 1.98
CA VAL A 87 6.13 3.74 2.89
C VAL A 87 4.73 3.83 2.31
N PHE A 88 3.76 3.28 3.03
CA PHE A 88 2.34 3.36 2.67
C PHE A 88 1.73 4.58 3.34
N THR A 89 1.18 5.45 2.53
CA THR A 89 0.50 6.66 2.98
C THR A 89 -0.97 6.61 2.59
N TYR A 90 -1.83 7.28 3.35
CA TYR A 90 -3.26 7.34 3.06
C TYR A 90 -3.80 8.75 3.28
N LYS A 91 -4.85 9.13 2.57
CA LYS A 91 -5.46 10.46 2.66
C LYS A 91 -6.22 10.63 3.97
N THR A 92 -5.86 11.62 4.79
CA THR A 92 -6.57 11.92 6.04
C THR A 92 -7.86 12.70 5.83
N ASP A 93 -7.97 13.34 4.67
CA ASP A 93 -9.18 13.98 4.17
C ASP A 93 -9.21 13.94 2.65
N PHE A 94 -10.38 14.07 2.08
CA PHE A 94 -10.57 14.11 0.63
C PHE A 94 -11.90 14.76 0.29
N GLY A 95 -11.96 15.38 -0.88
CA GLY A 95 -13.16 15.95 -1.47
C GLY A 95 -13.67 15.14 -2.67
N PRO A 96 -14.59 15.72 -3.45
CA PRO A 96 -15.19 15.07 -4.60
C PRO A 96 -14.18 14.68 -5.70
N GLU A 97 -13.02 15.33 -5.75
CA GLU A 97 -11.94 15.08 -6.70
C GLU A 97 -11.42 13.63 -6.66
N LEU A 98 -11.46 12.98 -5.48
CA LEU A 98 -11.09 11.56 -5.35
C LEU A 98 -12.01 10.66 -6.20
N VAL A 99 -13.31 10.93 -6.16
CA VAL A 99 -14.30 10.18 -6.94
C VAL A 99 -14.21 10.56 -8.43
N GLU A 100 -14.03 11.85 -8.71
CA GLU A 100 -13.97 12.36 -10.09
C GLU A 100 -12.79 11.79 -10.86
N SER A 101 -11.59 11.79 -10.27
CA SER A 101 -10.41 11.21 -10.90
C SER A 101 -10.53 9.68 -11.10
N TYR A 102 -11.23 8.98 -10.22
CA TYR A 102 -11.55 7.57 -10.43
C TYR A 102 -12.51 7.36 -11.61
N ILE A 103 -13.58 8.16 -11.70
CA ILE A 103 -14.54 8.10 -12.80
C ILE A 103 -13.86 8.40 -14.14
N ASP A 104 -12.96 9.38 -14.18
CA ASP A 104 -12.17 9.70 -15.37
C ASP A 104 -11.33 8.50 -15.81
N ARG A 105 -10.60 7.90 -14.89
CA ARG A 105 -9.80 6.69 -15.16
C ARG A 105 -10.64 5.51 -15.66
N VAL A 106 -11.82 5.28 -15.06
CA VAL A 106 -12.76 4.23 -15.50
C VAL A 106 -13.25 4.51 -16.92
N SER A 107 -13.64 5.77 -17.20
CA SER A 107 -14.08 6.21 -18.52
C SER A 107 -13.03 5.94 -19.59
N GLU A 108 -11.80 6.37 -19.34
CA GLU A 108 -10.66 6.19 -20.25
C GLU A 108 -10.31 4.70 -20.45
N THR A 109 -10.14 3.97 -19.35
CA THR A 109 -9.67 2.57 -19.42
C THR A 109 -10.68 1.63 -20.06
N ARG A 110 -11.97 1.87 -19.84
CA ARG A 110 -13.05 1.00 -20.33
C ARG A 110 -13.72 1.52 -21.60
N GLY A 111 -13.35 2.71 -22.09
CA GLY A 111 -13.98 3.34 -23.24
C GLY A 111 -15.47 3.66 -23.02
N VAL A 112 -15.87 3.94 -21.76
CA VAL A 112 -17.26 4.26 -21.41
C VAL A 112 -17.41 5.76 -21.28
N GLU A 113 -18.45 6.32 -21.92
CA GLU A 113 -18.74 7.75 -21.78
C GLU A 113 -18.95 8.14 -20.31
N LYS A 114 -18.27 9.19 -19.86
CA LYS A 114 -18.33 9.70 -18.47
C LYS A 114 -19.77 9.96 -18.01
N ALA A 115 -20.64 10.45 -18.90
CA ALA A 115 -22.05 10.70 -18.61
C ALA A 115 -22.81 9.44 -18.13
N LYS A 116 -22.43 8.27 -18.60
CA LYS A 116 -23.02 6.97 -18.16
C LYS A 116 -22.59 6.56 -16.77
N LEU A 117 -21.53 7.19 -16.24
CA LEU A 117 -20.97 6.92 -14.90
C LEU A 117 -21.45 7.92 -13.85
N ASN A 118 -22.19 8.98 -14.23
CA ASN A 118 -22.63 10.04 -13.32
C ASN A 118 -23.42 9.49 -12.13
N GLY A 119 -24.37 8.61 -12.36
CA GLY A 119 -25.18 8.03 -11.26
C GLY A 119 -24.32 7.25 -10.24
N TYR A 120 -23.26 6.58 -10.70
CA TYR A 120 -22.32 5.91 -9.80
C TYR A 120 -21.42 6.91 -9.06
N SER A 121 -20.98 7.97 -9.74
CA SER A 121 -20.25 9.08 -9.14
C SER A 121 -21.05 9.73 -8.01
N ASP A 122 -22.31 10.10 -8.29
CA ASP A 122 -23.20 10.74 -7.32
C ASP A 122 -23.48 9.84 -6.13
N PHE A 123 -23.68 8.54 -6.37
CA PHE A 123 -23.84 7.56 -5.31
C PHE A 123 -22.61 7.51 -4.38
N MET A 124 -21.39 7.41 -4.93
CA MET A 124 -20.16 7.40 -4.12
C MET A 124 -20.01 8.68 -3.32
N LYS A 125 -20.22 9.84 -3.96
CA LYS A 125 -20.16 11.16 -3.31
C LYS A 125 -21.16 11.26 -2.16
N SER A 126 -22.40 10.79 -2.34
CA SER A 126 -23.43 10.79 -1.29
C SER A 126 -23.07 9.92 -0.06
N LYS A 127 -22.15 8.97 -0.20
CA LYS A 127 -21.72 8.09 0.90
C LYS A 127 -20.45 8.57 1.59
N LEU A 128 -19.62 9.34 0.89
CA LEU A 128 -18.28 9.64 1.36
C LEU A 128 -18.06 11.10 1.72
N MET A 129 -18.75 12.04 1.05
CA MET A 129 -18.43 13.48 1.22
C MET A 129 -18.82 14.01 2.58
N ASP A 130 -19.97 13.59 3.13
CA ASP A 130 -20.49 14.05 4.41
C ASP A 130 -19.86 13.37 5.63
N LEU A 131 -18.93 12.43 5.41
CA LEU A 131 -18.23 11.79 6.52
C LEU A 131 -17.32 12.79 7.24
N PRO A 132 -17.33 12.81 8.59
CA PRO A 132 -16.34 13.56 9.36
C PRO A 132 -14.91 13.16 8.98
N ARG A 133 -13.95 14.11 9.07
CA ARG A 133 -12.54 13.88 8.72
C ARG A 133 -11.95 12.62 9.35
N GLU A 134 -12.22 12.38 10.63
CA GLU A 134 -11.76 11.19 11.33
C GLU A 134 -12.28 9.89 10.68
N GLN A 135 -13.55 9.87 10.27
CA GLN A 135 -14.13 8.70 9.58
C GLN A 135 -13.56 8.51 8.18
N LYS A 136 -13.29 9.63 7.45
CA LYS A 136 -12.60 9.57 6.16
C LYS A 136 -11.20 8.99 6.33
N SER A 137 -10.41 9.49 7.27
CA SER A 137 -9.07 9.01 7.60
C SER A 137 -9.07 7.51 7.96
N ASN A 138 -9.96 7.08 8.85
CA ASN A 138 -10.09 5.67 9.22
C ASN A 138 -10.52 4.79 8.04
N TRP A 139 -11.34 5.30 7.15
CA TRP A 139 -11.78 4.56 5.97
C TRP A 139 -10.64 4.38 4.96
N THR A 140 -9.87 5.44 4.68
CA THR A 140 -8.72 5.39 3.77
C THR A 140 -7.60 4.51 4.31
N ALA A 141 -7.29 4.61 5.62
CA ALA A 141 -6.30 3.76 6.28
C ALA A 141 -6.59 2.26 6.08
N ARG A 142 -7.86 1.84 6.23
CA ARG A 142 -8.25 0.43 6.00
C ARG A 142 -7.94 -0.04 4.58
N GLN A 143 -8.05 0.84 3.57
CA GLN A 143 -7.71 0.49 2.19
C GLN A 143 -6.19 0.30 2.04
N ALA A 144 -5.38 1.13 2.70
CA ALA A 144 -3.93 0.96 2.73
C ALA A 144 -3.52 -0.36 3.40
N TYR A 145 -4.15 -0.73 4.53
CA TYR A 145 -3.88 -2.01 5.21
C TYR A 145 -4.23 -3.24 4.37
N ILE A 146 -5.30 -3.17 3.56
CA ILE A 146 -5.61 -4.24 2.59
C ILE A 146 -4.45 -4.39 1.60
N ALA A 147 -3.93 -3.28 1.09
CA ALA A 147 -2.82 -3.27 0.15
C ALA A 147 -1.51 -3.79 0.79
N VAL A 148 -1.22 -3.41 2.06
CA VAL A 148 -0.09 -3.96 2.84
C VAL A 148 -0.24 -5.47 3.00
N GLY A 149 -1.42 -5.95 3.37
CA GLY A 149 -1.68 -7.40 3.51
C GLY A 149 -1.45 -8.16 2.21
N ASN A 150 -1.85 -7.57 1.07
CA ASN A 150 -1.61 -8.16 -0.24
C ASN A 150 -0.12 -8.17 -0.61
N LEU A 151 0.61 -7.08 -0.31
CA LEU A 151 2.08 -7.03 -0.47
C LEU A 151 2.78 -8.12 0.34
N LEU A 152 2.41 -8.30 1.61
CA LEU A 152 3.01 -9.31 2.48
C LEU A 152 2.75 -10.73 1.97
N SER A 153 1.57 -10.98 1.42
CA SER A 153 1.23 -12.25 0.78
C SER A 153 2.04 -12.48 -0.50
N ALA A 154 2.16 -11.46 -1.35
CA ALA A 154 2.95 -11.53 -2.57
C ALA A 154 4.44 -11.73 -2.26
N ALA A 155 4.99 -11.03 -1.26
CA ALA A 155 6.37 -11.22 -0.80
C ALA A 155 6.60 -12.65 -0.30
N ALA A 156 5.65 -13.21 0.47
CA ALA A 156 5.72 -14.59 0.94
C ALA A 156 5.78 -15.61 -0.22
N VAL A 157 4.92 -15.43 -1.22
CA VAL A 157 4.91 -16.28 -2.44
C VAL A 157 6.22 -16.15 -3.23
N ALA A 158 6.77 -14.94 -3.31
CA ALA A 158 8.05 -14.67 -3.96
C ALA A 158 9.27 -15.05 -3.09
N GLN A 159 9.06 -15.53 -1.87
CA GLN A 159 10.11 -15.81 -0.87
C GLN A 159 11.02 -14.61 -0.62
N VAL A 160 10.42 -13.43 -0.52
CA VAL A 160 11.07 -12.16 -0.17
C VAL A 160 10.77 -11.84 1.29
N ASP A 161 11.82 -11.69 2.08
CA ASP A 161 11.72 -11.28 3.47
C ASP A 161 11.09 -9.89 3.60
N ALA A 162 10.16 -9.73 4.53
CA ALA A 162 9.46 -8.49 4.77
C ALA A 162 9.21 -8.26 6.26
N CYS A 163 9.29 -6.99 6.68
CA CYS A 163 8.96 -6.57 8.04
C CYS A 163 7.94 -5.43 7.98
N PRO A 164 6.64 -5.69 8.26
CA PRO A 164 5.67 -4.61 8.44
C PRO A 164 5.99 -3.87 9.74
N MET A 165 5.94 -2.54 9.69
CA MET A 165 6.31 -1.67 10.79
C MET A 165 5.25 -0.59 11.01
N GLU A 166 4.79 -0.45 12.25
CA GLU A 166 3.95 0.65 12.74
C GLU A 166 4.65 1.45 13.85
N GLY A 167 5.83 1.00 14.26
CA GLY A 167 6.63 1.62 15.30
C GLY A 167 7.48 2.76 14.76
N PHE A 168 6.90 3.96 14.64
CA PHE A 168 7.58 5.20 14.24
C PHE A 168 6.77 6.42 14.69
N ASP A 169 7.41 7.60 14.64
CA ASP A 169 6.77 8.89 14.85
C ASP A 169 6.16 9.40 13.53
N PRO A 170 4.85 9.34 13.34
CA PRO A 170 4.23 9.68 12.06
C PRO A 170 4.44 11.17 11.68
N VAL A 171 4.48 12.08 12.66
CA VAL A 171 4.68 13.51 12.40
C VAL A 171 6.07 13.75 11.81
N LYS A 172 7.10 13.11 12.38
CA LYS A 172 8.47 13.23 11.86
C LYS A 172 8.62 12.59 10.47
N VAL A 173 7.93 11.47 10.24
CA VAL A 173 7.97 10.83 8.91
C VAL A 173 7.27 11.69 7.88
N ASP A 174 6.13 12.32 8.20
CA ASP A 174 5.46 13.29 7.34
C ASP A 174 6.40 14.47 6.99
N GLU A 175 7.10 15.02 7.97
CA GLU A 175 8.08 16.11 7.77
C GLU A 175 9.27 15.68 6.88
N ILE A 176 9.82 14.47 7.09
CA ILE A 176 10.97 13.96 6.33
C ILE A 176 10.61 13.71 4.87
N LEU A 177 9.39 13.22 4.61
CA LEU A 177 8.91 12.85 3.28
C LEU A 177 8.11 13.98 2.60
N ASP A 178 8.00 15.16 3.23
CA ASP A 178 7.20 16.31 2.75
C ASP A 178 5.75 15.93 2.41
N LEU A 179 5.11 15.19 3.33
CA LEU A 179 3.75 14.72 3.18
C LEU A 179 2.76 15.71 3.78
N SER A 180 2.06 16.45 2.92
CA SER A 180 0.96 17.33 3.34
C SER A 180 -0.39 16.60 3.15
N LEU A 181 -1.18 16.47 4.21
CA LEU A 181 -2.52 15.83 4.20
C LEU A 181 -2.54 14.29 4.04
N ILE A 182 -1.41 13.63 4.17
CA ILE A 182 -1.29 12.16 4.09
C ILE A 182 -0.69 11.70 5.42
N HIS A 183 -1.25 10.65 6.02
CA HIS A 183 -0.63 9.96 7.16
C HIS A 183 -0.20 8.56 6.74
N ILE A 184 0.79 8.10 7.43
CA ILE A 184 1.39 6.77 7.23
C ILE A 184 0.66 5.74 8.09
#